data_7f72d11a8b6496047c7e84c68af79439
#
_entry.id   7f72d11a8b6496047c7e84c68af79439
#
_cell.length_a   1.000
_cell.length_b   1.000
_cell.length_c   1.000
_cell.angle_alpha   90.00
_cell.angle_beta   90.00
_cell.angle_gamma   90.00
#
_symmetry.space_group_name_H-M   'P 1'
#
loop_
_entity.id
_entity.type
_entity.pdbx_description
1 polymer ?
#
loop_
_entity_poly.entity_id
_entity_poly.type
_entity_poly.pdbx_seq_one_letter_code
_entity_poly.pdbx_strand_id
1 'polypeptide(L)'
;MRPPRGLKAFVLACLAAVAQAEVRVERGYLPHGAAPSSFAVALPGGVNFCFDPVRCSVSYVWTGGFIDPAPMRPGPGKFIQPAVLEGPLVHREEGISPLRRGDPAKVPETVFTGYTLREDAIEFRYTVDGAPVREEVRVRAGGGALIRAIHFPAGTDTRWWRVLDGRPPERLAPGADGKVTLEILIGKATP
;
A
#
# COMPACT_ATOMS: atom_id res chain seq x y z
N MET A 1 10.24 -22.46 -69.04
CA MET A 1 10.61 -22.73 -67.65
C MET A 1 10.60 -21.42 -66.89
N ARG A 2 9.60 -21.17 -66.00
CA ARG A 2 9.51 -19.99 -65.19
C ARG A 2 9.90 -20.39 -63.77
N PRO A 3 10.74 -19.58 -63.03
CA PRO A 3 11.07 -19.88 -61.65
C PRO A 3 9.93 -19.48 -60.70
N PRO A 4 9.81 -20.15 -59.54
CA PRO A 4 8.73 -19.90 -58.59
C PRO A 4 8.96 -18.59 -57.81
N ARG A 5 7.86 -17.87 -57.62
CA ARG A 5 7.80 -16.65 -56.81
C ARG A 5 7.96 -16.98 -55.33
N GLY A 6 9.03 -16.47 -54.74
CA GLY A 6 9.29 -16.57 -53.31
C GLY A 6 8.21 -15.87 -52.49
N LEU A 7 7.58 -16.61 -51.60
CA LEU A 7 6.64 -16.15 -50.58
C LEU A 7 7.44 -15.44 -49.47
N LYS A 8 7.38 -14.11 -49.41
CA LYS A 8 7.94 -13.35 -48.31
C LYS A 8 6.99 -13.49 -47.11
N ALA A 9 7.39 -14.32 -46.15
CA ALA A 9 6.73 -14.39 -44.86
C ALA A 9 6.95 -13.07 -44.10
N PHE A 10 5.91 -12.29 -43.93
CA PHE A 10 5.87 -11.14 -43.00
C PHE A 10 5.69 -11.68 -41.59
N VAL A 11 6.77 -11.70 -40.83
CA VAL A 11 6.69 -11.92 -39.36
C VAL A 11 6.20 -10.63 -38.72
N LEU A 12 4.90 -10.60 -38.40
CA LEU A 12 4.28 -9.54 -37.63
C LEU A 12 4.67 -9.77 -36.15
N ALA A 13 5.72 -9.10 -35.67
CA ALA A 13 6.06 -9.08 -34.25
C ALA A 13 5.01 -8.24 -33.52
N CYS A 14 4.03 -8.89 -32.89
CA CYS A 14 3.16 -8.24 -31.91
C CYS A 14 3.99 -7.85 -30.70
N LEU A 15 4.45 -6.61 -30.64
CA LEU A 15 4.88 -5.98 -29.41
C LEU A 15 3.63 -5.79 -28.54
N ALA A 16 3.36 -6.74 -27.65
CA ALA A 16 2.45 -6.50 -26.54
C ALA A 16 3.11 -5.44 -25.65
N ALA A 17 2.66 -4.19 -25.80
CA ALA A 17 2.95 -3.15 -24.82
C ALA A 17 2.32 -3.62 -23.50
N VAL A 18 3.15 -4.13 -22.60
CA VAL A 18 2.75 -4.34 -21.20
C VAL A 18 2.51 -2.93 -20.67
N ALA A 19 1.25 -2.50 -20.63
CA ALA A 19 0.86 -1.30 -19.93
C ALA A 19 1.31 -1.49 -18.47
N GLN A 20 2.40 -0.86 -18.08
CA GLN A 20 2.76 -0.77 -16.67
C GLN A 20 1.63 -0.01 -16.01
N ALA A 21 0.87 -0.72 -15.17
CA ALA A 21 -0.20 -0.08 -14.42
C ALA A 21 0.45 0.96 -13.50
N GLU A 22 0.11 2.22 -13.70
CA GLU A 22 0.55 3.32 -12.84
C GLU A 22 -0.05 3.17 -11.45
N VAL A 23 0.62 3.74 -10.44
CA VAL A 23 0.09 3.82 -9.08
C VAL A 23 -1.17 4.67 -9.10
N ARG A 24 -2.29 4.08 -8.66
CA ARG A 24 -3.59 4.75 -8.59
C ARG A 24 -4.01 4.94 -7.15
N VAL A 25 -4.58 6.10 -6.84
CA VAL A 25 -5.09 6.43 -5.51
C VAL A 25 -6.53 6.91 -5.62
N GLU A 26 -7.39 6.34 -4.78
CA GLU A 26 -8.77 6.80 -4.58
C GLU A 26 -8.96 7.06 -3.08
N ARG A 27 -9.50 8.24 -2.73
CA ARG A 27 -9.77 8.60 -1.35
C ARG A 27 -11.26 8.47 -1.05
N GLY A 28 -11.61 7.83 0.08
CA GLY A 28 -13.01 7.71 0.43
C GLY A 28 -13.30 6.81 1.61
N TYR A 29 -14.58 6.47 1.74
CA TYR A 29 -15.06 5.55 2.75
C TYR A 29 -14.80 4.10 2.29
N LEU A 30 -13.82 3.48 2.91
CA LEU A 30 -13.41 2.11 2.59
C LEU A 30 -13.94 1.13 3.64
N PRO A 31 -14.10 -0.17 3.29
CA PRO A 31 -14.63 -1.18 4.22
C PRO A 31 -13.65 -1.54 5.34
N HIS A 32 -14.03 -2.53 6.15
CA HIS A 32 -13.21 -3.15 7.19
C HIS A 32 -12.74 -2.20 8.30
N GLY A 33 -13.53 -1.17 8.64
CA GLY A 33 -13.25 -0.26 9.75
C GLY A 33 -12.15 0.77 9.48
N ALA A 34 -11.78 0.98 8.23
CA ALA A 34 -10.90 2.09 7.86
C ALA A 34 -11.56 3.44 8.12
N ALA A 35 -10.77 4.46 8.43
CA ALA A 35 -11.29 5.81 8.62
C ALA A 35 -12.01 6.32 7.35
N PRO A 36 -13.05 7.17 7.47
CA PRO A 36 -13.86 7.61 6.32
C PRO A 36 -13.08 8.34 5.21
N SER A 37 -11.86 8.79 5.50
CA SER A 37 -10.98 9.49 4.56
C SER A 37 -9.76 8.68 4.16
N SER A 38 -9.82 7.36 4.27
CA SER A 38 -8.72 6.46 3.92
C SER A 38 -8.41 6.46 2.43
N PHE A 39 -7.23 5.98 2.09
CA PHE A 39 -6.74 5.90 0.72
C PHE A 39 -6.73 4.43 0.27
N ALA A 40 -7.49 4.12 -0.78
CA ALA A 40 -7.27 2.92 -1.58
C ALA A 40 -6.13 3.20 -2.55
N VAL A 41 -5.13 2.35 -2.56
CA VAL A 41 -3.95 2.46 -3.43
C VAL A 41 -3.82 1.20 -4.24
N ALA A 42 -3.76 1.32 -5.57
CA ALA A 42 -3.38 0.24 -6.47
C ALA A 42 -1.93 0.40 -6.87
N LEU A 43 -1.14 -0.66 -6.73
CA LEU A 43 0.24 -0.76 -7.19
C LEU A 43 0.31 -1.64 -8.44
N PRO A 44 1.38 -1.53 -9.23
CA PRO A 44 1.63 -2.47 -10.33
C PRO A 44 1.57 -3.93 -9.88
N GLY A 45 1.04 -4.80 -10.75
CA GLY A 45 0.92 -6.24 -10.44
C GLY A 45 -0.34 -6.66 -9.68
N GLY A 46 -1.38 -5.79 -9.62
CA GLY A 46 -2.67 -6.13 -9.03
C GLY A 46 -2.64 -6.27 -7.49
N VAL A 47 -1.69 -5.61 -6.86
CA VAL A 47 -1.60 -5.51 -5.40
C VAL A 47 -2.17 -4.18 -4.97
N ASN A 48 -3.15 -4.24 -4.08
CA ASN A 48 -3.83 -3.05 -3.59
C ASN A 48 -3.77 -3.00 -2.07
N PHE A 49 -3.83 -1.80 -1.50
CA PHE A 49 -3.89 -1.66 -0.05
C PHE A 49 -4.68 -0.43 0.39
N CYS A 50 -5.16 -0.47 1.61
CA CYS A 50 -5.76 0.66 2.30
C CYS A 50 -4.71 1.29 3.22
N PHE A 51 -4.46 2.59 3.04
CA PHE A 51 -3.73 3.40 4.00
C PHE A 51 -4.73 4.25 4.79
N ASP A 52 -4.71 4.11 6.10
CA ASP A 52 -5.55 4.88 7.01
C ASP A 52 -4.78 6.11 7.54
N PRO A 53 -5.18 7.34 7.16
CA PRO A 53 -4.48 8.56 7.55
C PRO A 53 -4.64 8.91 9.04
N VAL A 54 -5.65 8.36 9.73
CA VAL A 54 -5.83 8.56 11.18
C VAL A 54 -4.84 7.70 11.96
N ARG A 55 -4.63 6.47 11.49
CA ARG A 55 -3.64 5.55 12.06
C ARG A 55 -2.23 5.76 11.53
N CYS A 56 -2.08 6.48 10.41
CA CYS A 56 -0.84 6.61 9.63
C CYS A 56 -0.21 5.23 9.35
N SER A 57 -1.00 4.32 8.79
CA SER A 57 -0.58 2.94 8.57
C SER A 57 -1.36 2.27 7.44
N VAL A 58 -0.74 1.24 6.85
CA VAL A 58 -1.43 0.25 6.01
C VAL A 58 -2.37 -0.56 6.91
N SER A 59 -3.67 -0.52 6.63
CA SER A 59 -4.69 -1.22 7.40
C SER A 59 -4.97 -2.61 6.87
N TYR A 60 -5.00 -2.78 5.57
CA TYR A 60 -5.18 -4.08 4.92
C TYR A 60 -4.67 -4.07 3.48
N VAL A 61 -4.44 -5.26 2.95
CA VAL A 61 -3.97 -5.51 1.58
C VAL A 61 -4.91 -6.50 0.90
N TRP A 62 -5.23 -6.25 -0.38
CA TRP A 62 -5.97 -7.19 -1.22
C TRP A 62 -5.32 -7.32 -2.59
N THR A 63 -5.69 -8.35 -3.34
CA THR A 63 -5.15 -8.63 -4.67
C THR A 63 -6.28 -8.73 -5.69
N GLY A 64 -5.97 -8.54 -6.97
CA GLY A 64 -6.95 -8.58 -8.06
C GLY A 64 -7.39 -7.20 -8.51
N GLY A 65 -8.71 -6.99 -8.69
CA GLY A 65 -9.27 -5.70 -9.07
C GLY A 65 -9.09 -4.64 -7.98
N PHE A 66 -9.40 -3.38 -8.31
CA PHE A 66 -9.18 -2.26 -7.39
C PHE A 66 -10.35 -2.10 -6.41
N ILE A 67 -11.22 -1.12 -6.64
CA ILE A 67 -12.44 -0.89 -5.88
C ILE A 67 -13.58 -0.46 -6.81
N ASP A 68 -14.82 -0.82 -6.46
CA ASP A 68 -16.01 -0.16 -6.96
C ASP A 68 -16.39 1.00 -6.01
N PRO A 69 -16.23 2.27 -6.44
CA PRO A 69 -16.55 3.43 -5.63
C PRO A 69 -18.04 3.81 -5.66
N ALA A 70 -18.89 3.15 -6.47
CA ALA A 70 -20.30 3.53 -6.65
C ALA A 70 -21.08 3.60 -5.33
N PRO A 71 -20.90 2.70 -4.36
CA PRO A 71 -21.60 2.78 -3.07
C PRO A 71 -21.25 4.02 -2.25
N MET A 72 -20.07 4.62 -2.45
CA MET A 72 -19.67 5.86 -1.78
C MET A 72 -20.40 7.09 -2.33
N ARG A 73 -21.03 7.00 -3.50
CA ARG A 73 -21.70 8.09 -4.22
C ARG A 73 -23.16 7.74 -4.52
N PRO A 74 -23.97 7.45 -3.49
CA PRO A 74 -25.35 7.04 -3.71
C PRO A 74 -26.17 8.18 -4.31
N GLY A 75 -27.18 7.82 -5.09
CA GLY A 75 -28.20 8.78 -5.56
C GLY A 75 -29.05 9.35 -4.42
N PRO A 76 -29.93 10.34 -4.72
CA PRO A 76 -30.79 10.97 -3.74
C PRO A 76 -31.58 9.96 -2.89
N GLY A 77 -31.63 10.21 -1.58
CA GLY A 77 -32.37 9.38 -0.61
C GLY A 77 -31.70 8.05 -0.24
N LYS A 78 -30.48 7.78 -0.68
CA LYS A 78 -29.72 6.59 -0.29
C LYS A 78 -28.60 6.95 0.68
N PHE A 79 -28.25 5.99 1.56
CA PHE A 79 -27.15 6.15 2.49
C PHE A 79 -25.81 5.86 1.80
N ILE A 80 -24.77 6.61 2.20
CA ILE A 80 -23.38 6.33 1.81
C ILE A 80 -22.95 4.99 2.39
N GLN A 81 -22.42 4.12 1.55
CA GLN A 81 -21.86 2.83 1.93
C GLN A 81 -20.36 2.80 1.61
N PRO A 82 -19.59 1.93 2.27
CA PRO A 82 -18.18 1.74 1.90
C PRO A 82 -18.06 1.27 0.45
N ALA A 83 -16.95 1.64 -0.21
CA ALA A 83 -16.56 1.05 -1.48
C ALA A 83 -16.47 -0.48 -1.37
N VAL A 84 -16.65 -1.17 -2.50
CA VAL A 84 -16.47 -2.62 -2.56
C VAL A 84 -15.07 -2.94 -3.08
N LEU A 85 -14.33 -3.80 -2.37
CA LEU A 85 -13.05 -4.30 -2.86
C LEU A 85 -13.30 -5.31 -3.99
N GLU A 86 -12.60 -5.16 -5.12
CA GLU A 86 -12.71 -6.07 -6.26
C GLU A 86 -11.69 -7.21 -6.19
N GLY A 87 -11.52 -7.78 -4.99
CA GLY A 87 -10.63 -8.90 -4.79
C GLY A 87 -10.50 -9.35 -3.33
N PRO A 88 -9.86 -10.50 -3.08
CA PRO A 88 -9.74 -11.08 -1.75
C PRO A 88 -8.72 -10.34 -0.88
N LEU A 89 -9.04 -10.19 0.41
CA LEU A 89 -8.09 -9.74 1.42
C LEU A 89 -6.99 -10.80 1.61
N VAL A 90 -5.73 -10.34 1.66
CA VAL A 90 -4.56 -11.19 1.92
C VAL A 90 -3.84 -10.82 3.21
N HIS A 91 -4.11 -9.62 3.74
CA HIS A 91 -3.53 -9.15 5.00
C HIS A 91 -4.44 -8.11 5.66
N ARG A 92 -4.45 -8.06 7.00
CA ARG A 92 -5.15 -7.05 7.79
C ARG A 92 -4.38 -6.74 9.07
N GLU A 93 -4.23 -5.45 9.38
CA GLU A 93 -3.73 -4.94 10.65
C GLU A 93 -4.84 -4.18 11.36
N GLU A 94 -5.21 -4.60 12.56
CA GLU A 94 -6.22 -3.94 13.40
C GLU A 94 -5.58 -3.04 14.46
N GLY A 95 -6.42 -2.35 15.20
CA GLY A 95 -6.00 -1.52 16.32
C GLY A 95 -5.65 -0.08 15.95
N ILE A 96 -4.88 0.56 16.81
CA ILE A 96 -4.40 1.96 16.65
C ILE A 96 -3.14 2.00 15.79
N SER A 97 -2.55 3.19 15.60
CA SER A 97 -1.28 3.33 14.88
C SER A 97 -0.25 2.30 15.37
N PRO A 98 0.42 1.56 14.47
CA PRO A 98 1.38 0.53 14.90
C PRO A 98 2.73 1.09 15.34
N LEU A 99 3.09 2.31 14.95
CA LEU A 99 4.37 2.89 15.32
C LEU A 99 4.31 3.56 16.68
N ARG A 100 5.35 3.34 17.51
CA ARG A 100 5.54 3.99 18.81
C ARG A 100 6.92 4.59 18.89
N ARG A 101 7.00 5.75 19.51
CA ARG A 101 8.24 6.46 19.80
C ARG A 101 8.53 6.42 21.31
N GLY A 102 9.70 5.89 21.69
CA GLY A 102 10.11 5.78 23.10
C GLY A 102 9.43 4.64 23.83
N ASP A 103 8.23 4.85 24.35
CA ASP A 103 7.46 3.86 25.13
C ASP A 103 6.47 3.10 24.23
N PRO A 104 6.59 1.76 24.10
CA PRO A 104 5.67 0.96 23.31
C PRO A 104 4.23 0.89 23.86
N ALA A 105 4.02 1.17 25.14
CA ALA A 105 2.70 1.16 25.76
C ALA A 105 1.92 2.46 25.53
N LYS A 106 2.61 3.55 25.21
CA LYS A 106 1.98 4.85 24.97
C LYS A 106 1.24 4.87 23.63
N VAL A 107 -0.03 5.29 23.63
CA VAL A 107 -0.76 5.59 22.40
C VAL A 107 -0.11 6.82 21.74
N PRO A 108 0.33 6.72 20.48
CA PRO A 108 1.00 7.83 19.82
C PRO A 108 -0.01 8.87 19.32
N GLU A 109 0.42 10.12 19.27
CA GLU A 109 -0.20 11.14 18.45
C GLU A 109 0.32 11.02 17.01
N THR A 110 -0.59 10.82 16.05
CA THR A 110 -0.23 10.72 14.62
C THR A 110 -0.90 11.82 13.82
N VAL A 111 -0.15 12.47 12.93
CA VAL A 111 -0.68 13.50 12.03
C VAL A 111 -0.23 13.20 10.61
N PHE A 112 -1.17 12.88 9.75
CA PHE A 112 -0.92 12.71 8.32
C PHE A 112 -0.67 14.06 7.64
N THR A 113 0.42 14.16 6.87
CA THR A 113 0.83 15.43 6.23
C THR A 113 0.79 15.38 4.69
N GLY A 114 0.66 14.20 4.08
CA GLY A 114 0.51 14.07 2.64
C GLY A 114 1.16 12.83 2.05
N TYR A 115 1.11 12.72 0.73
CA TYR A 115 1.75 11.64 -0.01
C TYR A 115 2.37 12.16 -1.32
N THR A 116 3.24 11.35 -1.92
CA THR A 116 3.81 11.57 -3.24
C THR A 116 3.73 10.27 -4.04
N LEU A 117 3.20 10.36 -5.27
CA LEU A 117 3.21 9.25 -6.21
C LEU A 117 4.57 9.14 -6.88
N ARG A 118 5.03 7.91 -7.07
CA ARG A 118 6.19 7.53 -7.87
C ARG A 118 5.75 6.54 -8.94
N GLU A 119 6.62 6.15 -9.83
CA GLU A 119 6.32 5.26 -10.94
C GLU A 119 5.75 3.90 -10.48
N ASP A 120 6.36 3.28 -9.46
CA ASP A 120 6.02 1.95 -8.94
C ASP A 120 5.73 1.93 -7.44
N ALA A 121 5.67 3.11 -6.79
CA ALA A 121 5.56 3.26 -5.35
C ALA A 121 4.72 4.48 -4.97
N ILE A 122 4.31 4.52 -3.71
CA ILE A 122 3.76 5.72 -3.07
C ILE A 122 4.53 5.99 -1.78
N GLU A 123 4.87 7.26 -1.54
CA GLU A 123 5.48 7.71 -0.29
C GLU A 123 4.46 8.50 0.52
N PHE A 124 4.15 8.03 1.74
CA PHE A 124 3.36 8.76 2.72
C PHE A 124 4.26 9.53 3.68
N ARG A 125 3.79 10.70 4.11
CA ARG A 125 4.45 11.54 5.10
C ARG A 125 3.50 11.80 6.25
N TYR A 126 3.99 11.65 7.47
CA TYR A 126 3.23 11.86 8.70
C TYR A 126 4.17 12.10 9.88
N THR A 127 3.61 12.47 11.02
CA THR A 127 4.38 12.54 12.29
C THR A 127 3.88 11.51 13.28
N VAL A 128 4.77 11.06 14.14
CA VAL A 128 4.47 10.22 15.31
C VAL A 128 5.07 10.89 16.52
N ASP A 129 4.23 11.35 17.47
CA ASP A 129 4.64 12.18 18.60
C ASP A 129 5.52 13.36 18.16
N GLY A 130 5.11 14.07 17.10
CA GLY A 130 5.82 15.20 16.50
C GLY A 130 7.07 14.84 15.68
N ALA A 131 7.55 13.59 15.69
CA ALA A 131 8.70 13.18 14.88
C ALA A 131 8.27 12.86 13.44
N PRO A 132 8.92 13.45 12.40
CA PRO A 132 8.57 13.19 11.02
C PRO A 132 8.94 11.76 10.60
N VAL A 133 8.03 11.11 9.89
CA VAL A 133 8.19 9.77 9.32
C VAL A 133 7.85 9.81 7.85
N ARG A 134 8.62 9.12 7.01
CA ARG A 134 8.30 8.86 5.61
C ARG A 134 8.19 7.36 5.41
N GLU A 135 7.14 6.92 4.76
CA GLU A 135 6.91 5.51 4.47
C GLU A 135 6.68 5.32 2.98
N GLU A 136 7.62 4.67 2.31
CA GLU A 136 7.48 4.25 0.92
C GLU A 136 6.88 2.85 0.87
N VAL A 137 5.82 2.70 0.07
CA VAL A 137 5.13 1.42 -0.12
C VAL A 137 5.19 1.03 -1.59
N ARG A 138 5.67 -0.18 -1.86
CA ARG A 138 5.79 -0.75 -3.21
C ARG A 138 5.65 -2.25 -3.20
N VAL A 139 5.44 -2.85 -4.36
CA VAL A 139 5.52 -4.31 -4.51
C VAL A 139 6.99 -4.73 -4.59
N ARG A 140 7.34 -5.87 -3.99
CA ARG A 140 8.68 -6.48 -4.17
C ARG A 140 8.92 -6.77 -5.65
N ALA A 141 10.14 -6.52 -6.14
CA ALA A 141 10.55 -6.96 -7.47
C ALA A 141 10.30 -8.47 -7.63
N GLY A 142 9.55 -8.86 -8.67
CA GLY A 142 9.10 -10.23 -8.87
C GLY A 142 7.83 -10.64 -8.09
N GLY A 143 7.20 -9.72 -7.34
CA GLY A 143 5.94 -9.95 -6.65
C GLY A 143 6.06 -10.64 -5.29
N GLY A 144 4.94 -11.15 -4.78
CA GLY A 144 4.88 -12.00 -3.56
C GLY A 144 4.97 -11.27 -2.23
N ALA A 145 5.23 -9.96 -2.20
CA ALA A 145 5.18 -9.17 -0.99
C ALA A 145 4.94 -7.68 -1.25
N LEU A 146 4.28 -7.02 -0.31
CA LEU A 146 4.26 -5.57 -0.18
C LEU A 146 5.43 -5.16 0.72
N ILE A 147 6.26 -4.26 0.23
CA ILE A 147 7.41 -3.71 0.94
C ILE A 147 7.03 -2.35 1.48
N ARG A 148 7.26 -2.14 2.78
CA ARG A 148 7.09 -0.87 3.48
C ARG A 148 8.46 -0.41 3.98
N ALA A 149 9.02 0.61 3.36
CA ALA A 149 10.30 1.21 3.75
C ALA A 149 10.03 2.46 4.58
N ILE A 150 10.24 2.37 5.89
CA ILE A 150 9.94 3.43 6.85
C ILE A 150 11.24 4.14 7.19
N HIS A 151 11.28 5.45 6.97
CA HIS A 151 12.40 6.32 7.27
C HIS A 151 12.09 7.16 8.50
N PHE A 152 12.93 7.02 9.52
CA PHE A 152 12.90 7.79 10.74
C PHE A 152 13.93 8.94 10.70
N PRO A 153 13.76 10.01 11.49
CA PRO A 153 14.74 11.07 11.60
C PRO A 153 16.11 10.51 12.02
N ALA A 154 17.16 10.94 11.34
CA ALA A 154 18.53 10.59 11.70
C ALA A 154 18.94 11.25 13.04
N GLY A 155 19.87 10.62 13.76
CA GLY A 155 20.51 11.21 14.95
C GLY A 155 19.64 11.30 16.21
N THR A 156 18.49 10.66 16.24
CA THR A 156 17.70 10.55 17.46
C THR A 156 18.01 9.25 18.18
N ASP A 157 18.45 9.33 19.43
CA ASP A 157 18.60 8.18 20.35
C ASP A 157 17.24 7.53 20.69
N THR A 158 16.20 7.92 19.97
CA THR A 158 14.83 7.53 20.22
C THR A 158 14.59 6.12 19.73
N ARG A 159 14.14 5.26 20.63
CA ARG A 159 13.73 3.90 20.30
C ARG A 159 12.40 3.93 19.56
N TRP A 160 12.32 3.16 18.48
CA TRP A 160 11.11 2.94 17.71
C TRP A 160 10.60 1.52 17.91
N TRP A 161 9.29 1.38 17.95
CA TRP A 161 8.61 0.11 18.17
C TRP A 161 7.49 -0.07 17.15
N ARG A 162 7.25 -1.31 16.79
CA ARG A 162 6.04 -1.75 16.11
C ARG A 162 5.18 -2.50 17.10
N VAL A 163 3.94 -2.07 17.25
CA VAL A 163 2.94 -2.67 18.14
C VAL A 163 1.74 -3.08 17.32
N LEU A 164 1.45 -4.35 17.28
CA LEU A 164 0.29 -4.94 16.61
C LEU A 164 -0.58 -5.63 17.66
N ASP A 165 -1.90 -5.58 17.46
CA ASP A 165 -2.85 -6.21 18.36
C ASP A 165 -2.57 -7.72 18.51
N GLY A 166 -2.58 -8.19 19.75
CA GLY A 166 -2.32 -9.59 20.07
C GLY A 166 -0.87 -10.05 19.91
N ARG A 167 0.08 -9.13 19.67
CA ARG A 167 1.51 -9.44 19.55
C ARG A 167 2.34 -8.62 20.56
N PRO A 168 3.45 -9.17 21.06
CA PRO A 168 4.38 -8.39 21.85
C PRO A 168 4.98 -7.25 21.01
N PRO A 169 5.32 -6.09 21.64
CA PRO A 169 5.99 -5.01 20.95
C PRO A 169 7.32 -5.45 20.33
N GLU A 170 7.48 -5.14 19.04
CA GLU A 170 8.71 -5.40 18.28
C GLU A 170 9.55 -4.13 18.24
N ARG A 171 10.81 -4.22 18.69
CA ARG A 171 11.75 -3.10 18.57
C ARG A 171 12.22 -2.96 17.13
N LEU A 172 12.01 -1.80 16.55
CA LEU A 172 12.56 -1.47 15.24
C LEU A 172 14.00 -0.99 15.38
N ALA A 173 14.89 -1.53 14.55
CA ALA A 173 16.32 -1.16 14.52
C ALA A 173 16.62 -0.51 13.16
N PRO A 174 16.48 0.84 13.05
CA PRO A 174 16.83 1.53 11.81
C PRO A 174 18.31 1.34 11.49
N GLY A 175 18.60 1.14 10.20
CA GLY A 175 19.98 1.15 9.70
C GLY A 175 20.64 2.52 9.87
N ALA A 176 21.89 2.64 9.42
CA ALA A 176 22.65 3.90 9.47
C ALA A 176 21.96 5.03 8.67
N ASP A 177 21.14 4.68 7.69
CA ASP A 177 20.33 5.59 6.87
C ASP A 177 18.96 5.96 7.53
N GLY A 178 18.70 5.51 8.76
CA GLY A 178 17.44 5.72 9.46
C GLY A 178 16.27 4.88 8.93
N LYS A 179 16.52 3.89 8.07
CA LYS A 179 15.50 3.10 7.39
C LYS A 179 15.24 1.75 8.07
N VAL A 180 13.96 1.38 8.15
CA VAL A 180 13.50 0.03 8.47
C VAL A 180 12.64 -0.48 7.30
N THR A 181 12.84 -1.74 6.92
CA THR A 181 12.01 -2.38 5.90
C THR A 181 11.13 -3.44 6.56
N LEU A 182 9.82 -3.29 6.38
CA LEU A 182 8.82 -4.26 6.78
C LEU A 182 8.24 -4.94 5.53
N GLU A 183 7.90 -6.21 5.65
CA GLU A 183 7.31 -6.98 4.56
C GLU A 183 5.95 -7.53 4.97
N ILE A 184 4.98 -7.43 4.07
CA ILE A 184 3.71 -8.12 4.14
C ILE A 184 3.71 -9.16 3.03
N LEU A 185 3.79 -10.44 3.40
CA LEU A 185 3.75 -11.52 2.43
C LEU A 185 2.36 -11.59 1.80
N ILE A 186 2.35 -11.62 0.48
CA ILE A 186 1.15 -11.81 -0.31
C ILE A 186 1.18 -13.27 -0.72
N GLY A 187 0.47 -14.14 0.00
CA GLY A 187 0.32 -15.53 -0.39
C GLY A 187 -0.18 -15.60 -1.83
N LYS A 188 0.35 -16.53 -2.63
CA LYS A 188 -0.31 -16.89 -3.88
C LYS A 188 -1.72 -17.30 -3.50
N ALA A 189 -2.74 -16.61 -4.05
CA ALA A 189 -4.10 -17.12 -3.97
C ALA A 189 -4.04 -18.56 -4.46
N THR A 190 -4.32 -19.50 -3.58
CA THR A 190 -4.47 -20.91 -3.99
C THR A 190 -5.66 -20.93 -4.94
N PRO A 191 -5.50 -21.49 -6.14
CA PRO A 191 -6.55 -21.53 -7.15
C PRO A 191 -7.78 -22.29 -6.66
#